data_d88f2b8c48f02955d6c4256276a921ed
#
_entry.id   d88f2b8c48f02955d6c4256276a921ed
#
_cell.length_a   1.000
_cell.length_b   1.000
_cell.length_c   1.000
_cell.angle_alpha   90.00
_cell.angle_beta   90.00
_cell.angle_gamma   90.00
#
_symmetry.space_group_name_H-M   'P 1'
#
loop_
_entity.id
_entity.type
_entity.pdbx_description
1 polymer ?
#
loop_
_entity_poly.entity_id
_entity_poly.type
_entity_poly.pdbx_seq_one_letter_code
_entity_poly.pdbx_strand_id
1 'polypeptide(L)'
;MLIQKACRQDYKWIYQLYCASFPLAERKPFSRICRNCRNGRMEMWVIKENTAFLGFFVCAVYEEMVLIDYFAVIPSKRGKGVGGDALKLLSEVYPDYSIFLEIEPENEKAQNALQRVRRKNFYLRCGFQETGIKWNMYGVPMEVLCYQKQLSLNQCEKMYRYLYGRFWFLPIRRISCAHSQNSDIT
;
A
#
# COMPACT_ATOMS: atom_id res chain seq x y z
N MET A 1 -12.10 -18.09 0.71
CA MET A 1 -11.90 -16.63 0.89
C MET A 1 -12.08 -15.93 -0.45
N LEU A 2 -12.59 -14.69 -0.48
CA LEU A 2 -12.72 -13.84 -1.67
C LEU A 2 -12.44 -12.37 -1.33
N ILE A 3 -12.15 -11.56 -2.36
CA ILE A 3 -12.20 -10.10 -2.26
C ILE A 3 -13.31 -9.59 -3.18
N GLN A 4 -13.97 -8.52 -2.76
CA GLN A 4 -15.00 -7.85 -3.56
C GLN A 4 -14.98 -6.34 -3.30
N LYS A 5 -15.48 -5.54 -4.24
CA LYS A 5 -15.63 -4.09 -4.02
C LYS A 5 -16.53 -3.84 -2.82
N ALA A 6 -16.10 -2.95 -1.93
CA ALA A 6 -16.83 -2.62 -0.72
C ALA A 6 -18.15 -1.92 -1.07
N CYS A 7 -19.24 -2.39 -0.49
CA CYS A 7 -20.52 -1.71 -0.52
C CYS A 7 -20.72 -0.83 0.74
N ARG A 8 -21.77 -0.01 0.75
CA ARG A 8 -22.03 0.93 1.86
C ARG A 8 -22.14 0.24 3.24
N GLN A 9 -22.63 -0.98 3.27
CA GLN A 9 -22.75 -1.76 4.50
C GLN A 9 -21.40 -2.17 5.09
N ASP A 10 -20.37 -2.31 4.25
CA ASP A 10 -19.02 -2.70 4.66
C ASP A 10 -18.25 -1.54 5.33
N TYR A 11 -18.64 -0.27 5.06
CA TYR A 11 -17.90 0.92 5.50
C TYR A 11 -17.71 1.01 7.01
N LYS A 12 -18.67 0.53 7.78
CA LYS A 12 -18.57 0.48 9.25
C LYS A 12 -17.41 -0.40 9.70
N TRP A 13 -17.30 -1.60 9.13
CA TRP A 13 -16.25 -2.57 9.46
C TRP A 13 -14.88 -2.10 8.98
N ILE A 14 -14.82 -1.54 7.77
CA ILE A 14 -13.59 -0.95 7.22
C ILE A 14 -13.12 0.18 8.15
N TYR A 15 -13.99 1.12 8.51
CA TYR A 15 -13.66 2.25 9.37
C TYR A 15 -13.14 1.82 10.74
N GLN A 16 -13.80 0.85 11.37
CA GLN A 16 -13.38 0.32 12.68
C GLN A 16 -11.98 -0.31 12.59
N LEU A 17 -11.75 -1.17 11.59
CA LEU A 17 -10.44 -1.81 11.41
C LEU A 17 -9.37 -0.80 10.99
N TYR A 18 -9.72 0.17 10.16
CA TYR A 18 -8.85 1.28 9.77
C TYR A 18 -8.36 2.07 10.99
N CYS A 19 -9.27 2.48 11.86
CA CYS A 19 -8.92 3.19 13.09
C CYS A 19 -8.10 2.34 14.06
N ALA A 20 -8.33 1.05 14.14
CA ALA A 20 -7.60 0.14 15.01
C ALA A 20 -6.21 -0.24 14.47
N SER A 21 -6.00 -0.19 13.14
CA SER A 21 -4.77 -0.68 12.51
C SER A 21 -3.75 0.41 12.21
N PHE A 22 -4.16 1.67 12.08
CA PHE A 22 -3.28 2.77 11.71
C PHE A 22 -3.30 3.87 12.77
N PRO A 23 -2.11 4.40 13.19
CA PRO A 23 -2.01 5.56 14.07
C PRO A 23 -2.68 6.80 13.48
N LEU A 24 -3.15 7.72 14.31
CA LEU A 24 -3.84 8.93 13.86
C LEU A 24 -3.00 9.76 12.86
N ALA A 25 -1.68 9.81 13.10
CA ALA A 25 -0.75 10.54 12.24
C ALA A 25 -0.63 9.97 10.81
N GLU A 26 -0.92 8.68 10.62
CA GLU A 26 -0.87 7.99 9.32
C GLU A 26 -2.23 7.97 8.62
N ARG A 27 -3.30 8.35 9.33
CA ARG A 27 -4.65 8.26 8.79
C ARG A 27 -5.05 9.47 7.98
N LYS A 28 -5.49 9.25 6.75
CA LYS A 28 -6.26 10.24 5.98
C LYS A 28 -7.68 10.34 6.56
N PRO A 29 -8.34 11.51 6.51
CA PRO A 29 -9.77 11.58 6.85
C PRO A 29 -10.57 10.55 6.04
N PHE A 30 -11.31 9.67 6.70
CA PHE A 30 -12.05 8.60 6.03
C PHE A 30 -13.07 9.12 5.01
N SER A 31 -13.66 10.30 5.28
CA SER A 31 -14.51 11.03 4.34
C SER A 31 -13.80 11.38 3.03
N ARG A 32 -12.47 11.66 3.09
CA ARG A 32 -11.64 11.92 1.91
C ARG A 32 -11.43 10.63 1.09
N ILE A 33 -11.19 9.50 1.76
CA ILE A 33 -11.11 8.19 1.11
C ILE A 33 -12.43 7.88 0.40
N CYS A 34 -13.55 8.00 1.09
CA CYS A 34 -14.88 7.78 0.52
C CYS A 34 -15.18 8.71 -0.67
N ARG A 35 -14.73 9.97 -0.61
CA ARG A 35 -14.88 10.92 -1.74
C ARG A 35 -14.06 10.46 -2.94
N ASN A 36 -12.82 10.03 -2.72
CA ASN A 36 -11.96 9.55 -3.80
C ASN A 36 -12.50 8.27 -4.42
N CYS A 37 -13.13 7.38 -3.65
CA CYS A 37 -13.81 6.20 -4.18
C CYS A 37 -15.03 6.60 -5.06
N ARG A 38 -15.83 7.57 -4.62
CA ARG A 38 -16.95 8.07 -5.44
C ARG A 38 -16.52 8.73 -6.74
N ASN A 39 -15.34 9.37 -6.75
CA ASN A 39 -14.77 10.03 -7.92
C ASN A 39 -13.94 9.08 -8.80
N GLY A 40 -13.93 7.78 -8.51
CA GLY A 40 -13.18 6.77 -9.27
C GLY A 40 -11.65 6.83 -9.12
N ARG A 41 -11.12 7.65 -8.20
CA ARG A 41 -9.66 7.75 -7.96
C ARG A 41 -9.13 6.66 -7.05
N MET A 42 -9.98 6.12 -6.21
CA MET A 42 -9.66 5.04 -5.29
C MET A 42 -10.72 3.96 -5.32
N GLU A 43 -10.36 2.78 -4.90
CA GLU A 43 -11.25 1.66 -4.72
C GLU A 43 -11.07 1.08 -3.32
N MET A 44 -12.17 0.72 -2.67
CA MET A 44 -12.16 -0.04 -1.43
C MET A 44 -12.57 -1.47 -1.72
N TRP A 45 -11.80 -2.42 -1.23
CA TRP A 45 -12.04 -3.85 -1.34
C TRP A 45 -12.19 -4.46 0.03
N VAL A 46 -13.13 -5.37 0.22
CA VAL A 46 -13.29 -6.17 1.43
C VAL A 46 -12.82 -7.59 1.21
N ILE A 47 -12.16 -8.12 2.22
CA ILE A 47 -11.73 -9.51 2.30
C ILE A 47 -12.77 -10.24 3.13
N LYS A 48 -13.36 -11.29 2.56
CA LYS A 48 -14.43 -12.06 3.21
C LYS A 48 -14.16 -13.57 3.14
N GLU A 49 -14.63 -14.27 4.15
CA GLU A 49 -14.76 -15.71 4.16
C GLU A 49 -16.24 -16.03 4.47
N ASN A 50 -16.95 -16.54 3.47
CA ASN A 50 -18.42 -16.58 3.49
C ASN A 50 -19.01 -15.18 3.71
N THR A 51 -19.69 -14.94 4.83
CA THR A 51 -20.25 -13.64 5.22
C THR A 51 -19.34 -12.85 6.17
N ALA A 52 -18.27 -13.48 6.70
CA ALA A 52 -17.41 -12.88 7.70
C ALA A 52 -16.43 -11.89 7.08
N PHE A 53 -16.35 -10.67 7.63
CA PHE A 53 -15.35 -9.66 7.29
C PHE A 53 -14.01 -10.04 7.90
N LEU A 54 -12.97 -10.14 7.06
CA LEU A 54 -11.60 -10.48 7.48
C LEU A 54 -10.63 -9.32 7.38
N GLY A 55 -10.91 -8.34 6.52
CA GLY A 55 -10.00 -7.24 6.26
C GLY A 55 -10.44 -6.38 5.08
N PHE A 56 -9.55 -5.45 4.70
CA PHE A 56 -9.82 -4.55 3.58
C PHE A 56 -8.54 -4.08 2.90
N PHE A 57 -8.71 -3.61 1.65
CA PHE A 57 -7.77 -2.75 0.95
C PHE A 57 -8.40 -1.40 0.63
N VAL A 58 -7.58 -0.37 0.61
CA VAL A 58 -7.86 0.90 -0.08
C VAL A 58 -6.77 1.05 -1.13
N CYS A 59 -7.16 1.06 -2.40
CA CYS A 59 -6.26 1.13 -3.53
C CYS A 59 -6.52 2.40 -4.33
N ALA A 60 -5.45 3.09 -4.76
CA ALA A 60 -5.55 4.08 -5.82
C ALA A 60 -5.20 3.42 -7.15
N VAL A 61 -6.02 3.67 -8.17
CA VAL A 61 -5.85 3.08 -9.50
C VAL A 61 -5.67 4.20 -10.51
N TYR A 62 -4.56 4.17 -11.25
CA TYR A 62 -4.24 5.15 -12.27
C TYR A 62 -3.37 4.55 -13.37
N GLU A 63 -3.79 4.70 -14.64
CA GLU A 63 -3.16 4.02 -15.77
C GLU A 63 -3.04 2.50 -15.47
N GLU A 64 -1.87 1.89 -15.67
CA GLU A 64 -1.59 0.48 -15.33
C GLU A 64 -0.93 0.34 -13.95
N MET A 65 -1.30 1.16 -12.98
CA MET A 65 -0.73 1.18 -11.64
C MET A 65 -1.79 1.07 -10.56
N VAL A 66 -1.48 0.30 -9.52
CA VAL A 66 -2.29 0.18 -8.31
C VAL A 66 -1.41 0.45 -7.09
N LEU A 67 -1.68 1.55 -6.39
CA LEU A 67 -1.09 1.81 -5.08
C LEU A 67 -2.00 1.23 -3.99
N ILE A 68 -1.50 0.28 -3.22
CA ILE A 68 -2.15 -0.16 -1.98
C ILE A 68 -1.86 0.89 -0.90
N ASP A 69 -2.80 1.82 -0.73
CA ASP A 69 -2.67 2.94 0.23
C ASP A 69 -2.92 2.48 1.68
N TYR A 70 -3.88 1.56 1.88
CA TYR A 70 -4.13 0.91 3.15
C TYR A 70 -4.48 -0.56 2.95
N PHE A 71 -3.93 -1.42 3.81
CA PHE A 71 -4.24 -2.83 3.87
C PHE A 71 -4.23 -3.31 5.32
N ALA A 72 -5.31 -3.94 5.75
CA ALA A 72 -5.38 -4.50 7.09
C ALA A 72 -6.23 -5.78 7.14
N VAL A 73 -5.77 -6.72 7.96
CA VAL A 73 -6.48 -7.96 8.34
C VAL A 73 -6.83 -7.89 9.82
N ILE A 74 -8.03 -8.34 10.20
CA ILE A 74 -8.46 -8.35 11.60
C ILE A 74 -7.46 -9.12 12.48
N PRO A 75 -7.21 -8.67 13.74
CA PRO A 75 -6.16 -9.26 14.59
C PRO A 75 -6.27 -10.77 14.76
N SER A 76 -7.47 -11.32 14.92
CA SER A 76 -7.73 -12.75 15.14
C SER A 76 -7.37 -13.65 13.95
N LYS A 77 -7.17 -13.08 12.76
CA LYS A 77 -6.84 -13.79 11.50
C LYS A 77 -5.42 -13.49 11.00
N ARG A 78 -4.66 -12.65 11.72
CA ARG A 78 -3.24 -12.41 11.40
C ARG A 78 -2.39 -13.65 11.69
N GLY A 79 -1.30 -13.82 10.93
CA GLY A 79 -0.42 -14.98 11.05
C GLY A 79 -0.99 -16.30 10.53
N LYS A 80 -2.16 -16.29 9.90
CA LYS A 80 -2.86 -17.47 9.38
C LYS A 80 -2.96 -17.52 7.84
N GLY A 81 -2.06 -16.82 7.14
CA GLY A 81 -2.03 -16.79 5.67
C GLY A 81 -2.99 -15.80 5.00
N VAL A 82 -4.05 -15.36 5.69
CA VAL A 82 -5.13 -14.51 5.13
C VAL A 82 -4.60 -13.28 4.36
N GLY A 83 -3.55 -12.63 4.88
CA GLY A 83 -2.97 -11.47 4.21
C GLY A 83 -2.30 -11.81 2.88
N GLY A 84 -1.56 -12.92 2.81
CA GLY A 84 -0.91 -13.37 1.58
C GLY A 84 -1.92 -13.80 0.52
N ASP A 85 -2.92 -14.58 0.93
CA ASP A 85 -4.00 -15.00 0.03
C ASP A 85 -4.80 -13.81 -0.51
N ALA A 86 -5.03 -12.78 0.35
CA ALA A 86 -5.72 -11.57 -0.08
C ALA A 86 -4.91 -10.77 -1.11
N LEU A 87 -3.58 -10.66 -0.93
CA LEU A 87 -2.71 -10.00 -1.91
C LEU A 87 -2.70 -10.76 -3.24
N LYS A 88 -2.68 -12.10 -3.21
CA LYS A 88 -2.79 -12.92 -4.41
C LYS A 88 -4.12 -12.67 -5.14
N LEU A 89 -5.24 -12.68 -4.43
CA LEU A 89 -6.54 -12.35 -5.02
C LEU A 89 -6.58 -10.93 -5.60
N LEU A 90 -5.94 -9.96 -4.94
CA LEU A 90 -5.84 -8.60 -5.48
C LEU A 90 -5.03 -8.57 -6.78
N SER A 91 -3.94 -9.34 -6.88
CA SER A 91 -3.16 -9.43 -8.11
C SER A 91 -3.92 -10.10 -9.26
N GLU A 92 -4.84 -11.00 -8.97
CA GLU A 92 -5.73 -11.61 -9.97
C GLU A 92 -6.78 -10.61 -10.50
N VAL A 93 -7.15 -9.60 -9.70
CA VAL A 93 -8.03 -8.50 -10.15
C VAL A 93 -7.29 -7.53 -11.08
N TYR A 94 -5.98 -7.38 -10.89
CA TYR A 94 -5.13 -6.44 -11.65
C TYR A 94 -3.95 -7.16 -12.31
N PRO A 95 -4.18 -8.13 -13.24
CA PRO A 95 -3.15 -9.03 -13.74
C PRO A 95 -2.02 -8.32 -14.49
N ASP A 96 -2.32 -7.19 -15.15
CA ASP A 96 -1.38 -6.43 -15.98
C ASP A 96 -0.85 -5.15 -15.33
N TYR A 97 -1.19 -4.91 -14.07
CA TYR A 97 -0.85 -3.68 -13.36
C TYR A 97 0.44 -3.82 -12.56
N SER A 98 1.16 -2.73 -12.43
CA SER A 98 2.20 -2.57 -11.41
C SER A 98 1.52 -2.30 -10.05
N ILE A 99 1.45 -3.31 -9.19
CA ILE A 99 0.91 -3.16 -7.84
C ILE A 99 2.05 -2.76 -6.93
N PHE A 100 1.91 -1.67 -6.19
CA PHE A 100 2.95 -1.21 -5.29
C PHE A 100 2.38 -0.66 -3.99
N LEU A 101 3.25 -0.54 -3.02
CA LEU A 101 2.93 0.00 -1.70
C LEU A 101 4.17 0.66 -1.09
N GLU A 102 3.93 1.38 -0.02
CA GLU A 102 4.98 2.04 0.75
C GLU A 102 5.02 1.47 2.15
N ILE A 103 6.23 1.29 2.64
CA ILE A 103 6.50 0.90 4.02
C ILE A 103 7.58 1.78 4.61
N GLU A 104 7.56 1.94 5.92
CA GLU A 104 8.70 2.49 6.64
C GLU A 104 9.90 1.54 6.49
N PRO A 105 11.10 2.05 6.12
CA PRO A 105 12.30 1.21 6.00
C PRO A 105 12.70 0.62 7.35
N GLU A 106 13.44 -0.45 7.30
CA GLU A 106 14.03 -1.04 8.49
C GLU A 106 14.92 -0.01 9.22
N ASN A 107 14.75 0.07 10.52
CA ASN A 107 15.53 0.96 11.38
C ASN A 107 15.61 0.34 12.78
N GLU A 108 16.78 -0.13 13.16
CA GLU A 108 17.02 -0.78 14.46
C GLU A 108 16.73 0.14 15.66
N LYS A 109 16.87 1.46 15.48
CA LYS A 109 16.61 2.46 16.52
C LYS A 109 15.13 2.84 16.64
N ALA A 110 14.27 2.35 15.76
CA ALA A 110 12.84 2.66 15.82
C ALA A 110 12.15 1.85 16.93
N GLN A 111 11.20 2.47 17.62
CA GLN A 111 10.40 1.76 18.64
C GLN A 111 9.67 0.54 18.08
N ASN A 112 9.32 0.57 16.78
CA ASN A 112 8.63 -0.49 16.05
C ASN A 112 9.56 -1.30 15.12
N ALA A 113 10.87 -1.35 15.40
CA ALA A 113 11.88 -1.99 14.53
C ALA A 113 11.49 -3.42 14.11
N LEU A 114 11.14 -4.28 15.07
CA LEU A 114 10.71 -5.66 14.78
C LEU A 114 9.45 -5.72 13.92
N GLN A 115 8.53 -4.77 14.07
CA GLN A 115 7.33 -4.71 13.26
C GLN A 115 7.66 -4.33 11.81
N ARG A 116 8.60 -3.38 11.59
CA ARG A 116 9.06 -2.99 10.25
C ARG A 116 9.69 -4.17 9.52
N VAL A 117 10.61 -4.89 10.17
CA VAL A 117 11.25 -6.10 9.61
C VAL A 117 10.19 -7.17 9.27
N ARG A 118 9.25 -7.44 10.18
CA ARG A 118 8.17 -8.43 9.92
C ARG A 118 7.28 -8.00 8.75
N ARG A 119 6.98 -6.71 8.63
CA ARG A 119 6.16 -6.14 7.55
C ARG A 119 6.85 -6.29 6.21
N LYS A 120 8.12 -5.87 6.11
CA LYS A 120 8.93 -6.00 4.90
C LYS A 120 9.02 -7.46 4.46
N ASN A 121 9.44 -8.34 5.37
CA ASN A 121 9.55 -9.77 5.12
C ASN A 121 8.21 -10.42 4.71
N PHE A 122 7.08 -9.93 5.23
CA PHE A 122 5.76 -10.39 4.80
C PHE A 122 5.53 -10.06 3.32
N TYR A 123 5.76 -8.83 2.88
CA TYR A 123 5.56 -8.46 1.48
C TYR A 123 6.53 -9.16 0.54
N LEU A 124 7.82 -9.30 0.93
CA LEU A 124 8.80 -10.03 0.13
C LEU A 124 8.37 -11.49 -0.07
N ARG A 125 7.89 -12.18 0.98
CA ARG A 125 7.34 -13.55 0.85
C ARG A 125 6.08 -13.62 -0.02
N CYS A 126 5.32 -12.55 -0.12
CA CYS A 126 4.17 -12.45 -1.03
C CYS A 126 4.55 -12.09 -2.47
N GLY A 127 5.85 -12.03 -2.80
CA GLY A 127 6.34 -11.78 -4.16
C GLY A 127 6.58 -10.31 -4.51
N PHE A 128 6.46 -9.40 -3.54
CA PHE A 128 6.88 -8.01 -3.73
C PHE A 128 8.41 -7.93 -3.79
N GLN A 129 8.91 -6.95 -4.51
CA GLN A 129 10.34 -6.68 -4.70
C GLN A 129 10.67 -5.24 -4.31
N GLU A 130 11.88 -5.02 -3.86
CA GLU A 130 12.39 -3.68 -3.59
C GLU A 130 12.64 -2.94 -4.90
N THR A 131 12.15 -1.70 -5.00
CA THR A 131 12.34 -0.87 -6.20
C THR A 131 13.59 0.00 -6.11
N GLY A 132 14.19 0.14 -4.93
CA GLY A 132 15.23 1.14 -4.65
C GLY A 132 14.69 2.57 -4.50
N ILE A 133 13.41 2.82 -4.76
CA ILE A 133 12.79 4.13 -4.63
C ILE A 133 12.53 4.41 -3.14
N LYS A 134 13.08 5.55 -2.68
CA LYS A 134 12.90 6.03 -1.31
C LYS A 134 12.55 7.50 -1.33
N TRP A 135 11.63 7.89 -0.47
CA TRP A 135 11.26 9.29 -0.27
C TRP A 135 10.85 9.56 1.19
N ASN A 136 10.65 10.82 1.50
CA ASN A 136 10.12 11.24 2.79
C ASN A 136 8.68 11.72 2.59
N MET A 137 7.73 11.08 3.28
CA MET A 137 6.33 11.47 3.24
C MET A 137 5.94 12.09 4.59
N TYR A 138 5.61 13.38 4.59
CA TYR A 138 5.29 14.13 5.83
C TYR A 138 6.33 14.00 6.94
N GLY A 139 7.61 13.91 6.59
CA GLY A 139 8.69 13.73 7.57
C GLY A 139 9.03 12.27 7.90
N VAL A 140 8.27 11.31 7.38
CA VAL A 140 8.51 9.87 7.59
C VAL A 140 9.23 9.29 6.38
N PRO A 141 10.43 8.67 6.55
CA PRO A 141 11.08 7.92 5.49
C PRO A 141 10.21 6.74 5.05
N MET A 142 10.06 6.56 3.75
CA MET A 142 9.32 5.45 3.14
C MET A 142 10.16 4.79 2.04
N GLU A 143 10.03 3.48 1.89
CA GLU A 143 10.54 2.72 0.75
C GLU A 143 9.38 2.10 -0.03
N VAL A 144 9.54 2.00 -1.35
CA VAL A 144 8.53 1.48 -2.25
C VAL A 144 8.85 0.03 -2.57
N LEU A 145 7.87 -0.84 -2.37
CA LEU A 145 7.89 -2.22 -2.84
C LEU A 145 6.90 -2.37 -3.99
N CYS A 146 7.24 -3.17 -5.01
CA CYS A 146 6.33 -3.44 -6.12
C CYS A 146 6.15 -4.95 -6.35
N TYR A 147 5.02 -5.30 -6.95
CA TYR A 147 4.67 -6.65 -7.35
C TYR A 147 4.45 -6.72 -8.86
N GLN A 148 4.86 -7.82 -9.49
CA GLN A 148 4.77 -8.12 -10.92
C GLN A 148 5.70 -7.25 -11.79
N LYS A 149 5.33 -6.01 -12.11
CA LYS A 149 6.09 -5.14 -13.02
C LYS A 149 6.97 -4.17 -12.23
N GLN A 150 8.19 -3.98 -12.69
CA GLN A 150 9.09 -2.96 -12.15
C GLN A 150 8.44 -1.56 -12.25
N LEU A 151 8.62 -0.76 -11.22
CA LEU A 151 8.05 0.57 -11.13
C LEU A 151 9.16 1.63 -11.15
N SER A 152 9.04 2.61 -12.02
CA SER A 152 9.96 3.74 -12.10
C SER A 152 9.54 4.87 -11.15
N LEU A 153 10.50 5.71 -10.75
CA LEU A 153 10.23 6.90 -9.94
C LEU A 153 9.19 7.82 -10.61
N ASN A 154 9.28 8.00 -11.93
CA ASN A 154 8.33 8.84 -12.67
C ASN A 154 6.89 8.30 -12.60
N GLN A 155 6.71 6.99 -12.64
CA GLN A 155 5.39 6.35 -12.48
C GLN A 155 4.83 6.58 -11.08
N CYS A 156 5.66 6.43 -10.04
CA CYS A 156 5.26 6.78 -8.67
C CYS A 156 4.82 8.24 -8.59
N GLU A 157 5.62 9.17 -9.13
CA GLU A 157 5.30 10.61 -9.13
C GLU A 157 3.98 10.92 -9.86
N LYS A 158 3.69 10.24 -10.98
CA LYS A 158 2.41 10.35 -11.69
C LYS A 158 1.24 9.92 -10.80
N MET A 159 1.34 8.78 -10.10
CA MET A 159 0.32 8.32 -9.17
C MET A 159 0.04 9.35 -8.08
N TYR A 160 1.09 9.92 -7.47
CA TYR A 160 0.90 10.94 -6.43
C TYR A 160 0.33 12.24 -6.96
N ARG A 161 0.75 12.66 -8.15
CA ARG A 161 0.14 13.81 -8.83
C ARG A 161 -1.34 13.60 -9.09
N TYR A 162 -1.73 12.40 -9.51
CA TYR A 162 -3.12 12.02 -9.68
C TYR A 162 -3.93 12.11 -8.37
N LEU A 163 -3.36 11.59 -7.27
CA LEU A 163 -4.04 11.55 -5.97
C LEU A 163 -4.14 12.92 -5.30
N TYR A 164 -3.08 13.73 -5.37
CA TYR A 164 -2.94 14.96 -4.59
C TYR A 164 -3.00 16.24 -5.45
N GLY A 165 -3.04 16.11 -6.77
CA GLY A 165 -3.08 17.24 -7.69
C GLY A 165 -1.73 17.95 -7.82
N ARG A 166 -1.77 19.22 -8.27
CA ARG A 166 -0.57 20.01 -8.63
C ARG A 166 0.45 20.16 -7.48
N PHE A 167 0.00 20.11 -6.25
CA PHE A 167 0.85 20.30 -5.06
C PHE A 167 1.27 18.98 -4.39
N TRP A 168 1.27 17.88 -5.14
CA TRP A 168 1.60 16.54 -4.65
C TRP A 168 2.99 16.45 -3.99
N PHE A 169 3.94 17.29 -4.40
CA PHE A 169 5.32 17.31 -3.89
C PHE A 169 5.46 17.96 -2.50
N LEU A 170 4.47 18.73 -2.03
CA LEU A 170 4.56 19.39 -0.73
C LEU A 170 4.74 18.42 0.44
N PRO A 171 4.04 17.27 0.49
CA PRO A 171 4.27 16.26 1.51
C PRO A 171 5.44 15.31 1.22
N ILE A 172 6.02 15.33 0.01
CA ILE A 172 6.97 14.33 -0.46
C ILE A 172 8.31 15.00 -0.76
N ARG A 173 9.34 14.64 0.00
CA ARG A 173 10.73 15.00 -0.29
C ARG A 173 11.50 13.77 -0.75
N ARG A 174 12.20 13.86 -1.88
CA ARG A 174 13.05 12.77 -2.36
C ARG A 174 14.20 12.52 -1.37
N ILE A 175 14.37 11.28 -0.98
CA ILE A 175 15.61 10.80 -0.36
C ILE A 175 16.29 10.02 -1.48
N SER A 176 17.44 10.51 -1.98
CA SER A 176 18.19 10.03 -3.15
C SER A 176 18.01 8.56 -3.49
N CYS A 177 17.75 8.27 -4.79
CA CYS A 177 17.94 6.93 -5.35
C CYS A 177 19.44 6.62 -5.33
N ALA A 178 19.85 5.56 -4.63
CA ALA A 178 21.19 4.99 -4.84
C ALA A 178 21.19 4.37 -6.25
N HIS A 179 21.81 5.07 -7.21
CA HIS A 179 22.18 4.47 -8.48
C HIS A 179 23.27 3.43 -8.16
N SER A 180 22.97 2.15 -8.32
CA SER A 180 24.00 1.15 -8.54
C SER A 180 24.61 1.43 -9.90
N GLN A 181 25.65 2.25 -9.94
CA GLN A 181 26.59 2.25 -11.05
C GLN A 181 27.35 0.94 -10.97
N ASN A 182 26.93 -0.07 -11.70
CA ASN A 182 27.83 -1.07 -12.20
C ASN A 182 28.69 -0.39 -13.28
N SER A 183 29.82 0.15 -12.88
CA SER A 183 30.91 0.44 -13.78
C SER A 183 31.53 -0.91 -14.19
N ASP A 184 31.24 -1.34 -15.42
CA ASP A 184 32.09 -2.25 -16.15
C ASP A 184 33.49 -1.64 -16.20
N ILE A 185 34.45 -2.35 -15.63
CA ILE A 185 35.86 -2.13 -15.92
C ILE A 185 36.40 -3.48 -16.45
N THR A 186 36.59 -3.45 -17.77
CA THR A 186 37.54 -4.24 -18.58
C THR A 186 38.19 -5.44 -17.93
#